data_3df4eed9fe28cb009a1613dc3ad53301
#
_entry.id   3df4eed9fe28cb009a1613dc3ad53301
#
_cell.length_a   1.000
_cell.length_b   1.000
_cell.length_c   1.000
_cell.angle_alpha   90.00
_cell.angle_beta   90.00
_cell.angle_gamma   90.00
#
_symmetry.space_group_name_H-M   'P 1'
#
loop_
_entity.id
_entity.type
_entity.pdbx_description
1 polymer ?
#
loop_
_entity_poly.entity_id
_entity_poly.type
_entity_poly.pdbx_seq_one_letter_code
_entity_poly.pdbx_strand_id
1 'polypeptide(L)'
;MRKQFRTIEFEDRKSIAAMYADSVRAAEIAKRIGVSLTTVYAELKRGQDGVTLDKNLRFKYDPVLAQTRVQEGLRRRGRKKGSEANEP
;
A
#
# COMPACT_ATOMS: atom_id res chain seq x y z
N MET A 1 -2.15 24.55 5.45
CA MET A 1 -1.51 23.99 5.12
C MET A 1 -1.66 23.13 4.21
N ARG A 2 -1.31 22.99 3.57
CA ARG A 2 -1.36 22.23 2.76
C ARG A 2 -1.10 20.99 3.16
N LYS A 3 -1.61 20.21 2.87
CA LYS A 3 -1.43 19.08 3.27
C LYS A 3 -0.48 18.39 2.54
N GLN A 4 0.37 17.84 3.05
CA GLN A 4 1.33 17.19 2.39
C GLN A 4 0.97 15.82 2.23
N PHE A 5 1.26 15.18 1.15
CA PHE A 5 1.05 13.78 0.97
C PHE A 5 2.32 13.11 1.36
N ARG A 6 2.33 12.39 2.44
CA ARG A 6 3.52 11.71 2.86
C ARG A 6 3.58 10.35 2.19
N THR A 7 4.79 9.81 2.07
CA THR A 7 5.01 8.49 1.53
C THR A 7 4.67 7.46 2.60
N ILE A 8 3.95 6.42 2.23
CA ILE A 8 3.61 5.38 3.18
C ILE A 8 4.82 4.49 3.37
N GLU A 9 5.21 4.28 4.63
CA GLU A 9 6.33 3.43 4.97
C GLU A 9 5.84 2.15 5.60
N PHE A 10 6.75 1.22 5.85
CA PHE A 10 6.35 -0.08 6.38
C PHE A 10 5.64 0.04 7.72
N GLU A 11 6.07 0.96 8.58
CA GLU A 11 5.39 1.15 9.86
C GLU A 11 3.96 1.60 9.64
N ASP A 12 3.74 2.44 8.63
CA ASP A 12 2.40 2.89 8.31
C ASP A 12 1.57 1.70 7.81
N ARG A 13 2.20 0.81 7.04
CA ARG A 13 1.50 -0.35 6.53
C ARG A 13 1.07 -1.29 7.64
N LYS A 14 1.91 -1.43 8.67
CA LYS A 14 1.52 -2.25 9.82
C LYS A 14 0.34 -1.63 10.55
N SER A 15 0.31 -0.31 10.66
CA SER A 15 -0.80 0.39 11.28
C SER A 15 -2.07 0.22 10.46
N ILE A 16 -1.94 0.33 9.14
CA ILE A 16 -3.09 0.14 8.25
C ILE A 16 -3.64 -1.28 8.42
N ALA A 17 -2.76 -2.27 8.50
CA ALA A 17 -3.19 -3.64 8.65
C ALA A 17 -3.98 -3.84 9.95
N ALA A 18 -3.49 -3.27 11.04
CA ALA A 18 -4.16 -3.40 12.32
C ALA A 18 -5.54 -2.72 12.29
N MET A 19 -5.60 -1.52 11.73
CA MET A 19 -6.86 -0.80 11.67
C MET A 19 -7.85 -1.49 10.75
N TYR A 20 -7.37 -1.98 9.62
CA TYR A 20 -8.24 -2.65 8.66
C TYR A 20 -8.79 -3.93 9.27
N ALA A 21 -7.98 -4.68 10.00
CA ALA A 21 -8.43 -5.90 10.66
C ALA A 21 -9.47 -5.58 11.73
N ASP A 22 -9.42 -4.39 12.31
CA ASP A 22 -10.39 -3.96 13.31
C ASP A 22 -11.62 -3.30 12.67
N SER A 23 -11.75 -3.40 11.37
CA SER A 23 -12.89 -2.86 10.63
C SER A 23 -12.97 -1.35 10.64
N VAL A 24 -11.83 -0.69 10.81
CA VAL A 24 -11.80 0.76 10.73
C VAL A 24 -11.98 1.14 9.26
N ARG A 25 -12.80 2.16 9.00
CA ARG A 25 -13.06 2.58 7.63
C ARG A 25 -11.87 3.22 6.99
N ALA A 26 -11.77 3.07 5.67
CA ALA A 26 -10.64 3.64 4.94
C ALA A 26 -10.50 5.15 5.18
N ALA A 27 -11.62 5.86 5.28
CA ALA A 27 -11.56 7.30 5.53
C ALA A 27 -10.91 7.60 6.87
N GLU A 28 -11.21 6.80 7.87
CA GLU A 28 -10.62 7.00 9.18
C GLU A 28 -9.15 6.62 9.18
N ILE A 29 -8.79 5.55 8.46
CA ILE A 29 -7.41 5.16 8.33
C ILE A 29 -6.62 6.29 7.68
N ALA A 30 -7.18 6.89 6.62
CA ALA A 30 -6.51 7.97 5.93
C ALA A 30 -6.24 9.12 6.87
N LYS A 31 -7.22 9.45 7.69
CA LYS A 31 -7.09 10.54 8.64
C LYS A 31 -6.01 10.24 9.67
N ARG A 32 -5.97 9.04 10.19
CA ARG A 32 -5.00 8.69 11.21
C ARG A 32 -3.57 8.62 10.69
N ILE A 33 -3.42 8.13 9.47
CA ILE A 33 -2.10 8.03 8.85
C ILE A 33 -1.64 9.38 8.31
N GLY A 34 -2.58 10.20 7.90
CA GLY A 34 -2.24 11.52 7.35
C GLY A 34 -2.03 11.50 5.85
N VAL A 35 -2.81 10.68 5.14
CA VAL A 35 -2.73 10.61 3.69
C VAL A 35 -4.14 10.75 3.12
N SER A 36 -4.25 10.80 1.81
CA SER A 36 -5.57 10.92 1.20
C SER A 36 -6.29 9.59 1.18
N LEU A 37 -7.60 9.65 1.06
CA LEU A 37 -8.41 8.45 0.99
C LEU A 37 -8.04 7.61 -0.23
N THR A 38 -7.76 8.26 -1.36
CA THR A 38 -7.34 7.56 -2.55
C THR A 38 -6.07 6.77 -2.31
N THR A 39 -5.14 7.36 -1.54
CA THR A 39 -3.90 6.69 -1.21
C THR A 39 -4.17 5.43 -0.38
N VAL A 40 -5.11 5.51 0.55
CA VAL A 40 -5.44 4.35 1.37
C VAL A 40 -6.04 3.25 0.51
N TYR A 41 -6.94 3.57 -0.39
CA TYR A 41 -7.54 2.56 -1.26
C TYR A 41 -6.47 1.90 -2.13
N ALA A 42 -5.56 2.69 -2.66
CA ALA A 42 -4.48 2.14 -3.47
C ALA A 42 -3.59 1.22 -2.65
N GLU A 43 -3.32 1.63 -1.41
CA GLU A 43 -2.48 0.83 -0.55
C GLU A 43 -3.16 -0.49 -0.15
N LEU A 44 -4.45 -0.43 0.15
CA LEU A 44 -5.19 -1.64 0.51
C LEU A 44 -5.19 -2.63 -0.65
N LYS A 45 -5.36 -2.13 -1.85
CA LYS A 45 -5.35 -2.99 -3.02
C LYS A 45 -3.97 -3.60 -3.23
N ARG A 46 -2.93 -2.82 -2.98
CA ARG A 46 -1.57 -3.29 -3.15
C ARG A 46 -1.23 -4.44 -2.23
N GLY A 47 -1.83 -4.49 -1.06
CA GLY A 47 -1.55 -5.53 -0.09
C GLY A 47 -2.51 -6.71 -0.12
N GLN A 48 -3.37 -6.80 -1.12
CA GLN A 48 -4.33 -7.89 -1.22
C GLN A 48 -3.87 -8.87 -2.29
N ASP A 49 -4.00 -10.16 -1.99
CA ASP A 49 -3.62 -11.18 -2.95
C ASP A 49 -4.81 -11.66 -3.79
N GLY A 50 -6.00 -11.20 -3.44
CA GLY A 50 -7.21 -11.56 -4.18
C GLY A 50 -7.79 -12.91 -3.79
N VAL A 51 -7.21 -13.53 -2.78
CA VAL A 51 -7.64 -14.87 -2.37
C VAL A 51 -7.90 -14.96 -0.88
N THR A 52 -6.96 -14.47 -0.08
CA THR A 52 -7.06 -14.61 1.37
C THR A 52 -8.06 -13.62 1.95
N LEU A 53 -8.95 -14.12 2.80
CA LEU A 53 -9.93 -13.26 3.45
C LEU A 53 -9.59 -13.10 4.92
N ASP A 54 -9.98 -11.97 5.48
CA ASP A 54 -9.78 -11.74 6.90
C ASP A 54 -11.04 -12.19 7.65
N LYS A 55 -11.06 -11.96 8.94
CA LYS A 55 -12.18 -12.42 9.76
C LYS A 55 -13.48 -11.73 9.40
N ASN A 56 -13.44 -10.64 8.67
CA ASN A 56 -14.61 -9.89 8.26
C ASN A 56 -15.03 -10.28 6.85
N LEU A 57 -14.41 -11.32 6.29
CA LEU A 57 -14.70 -11.83 4.95
C LEU A 57 -14.39 -10.82 3.85
N ARG A 58 -13.42 -9.94 4.11
CA ARG A 58 -12.92 -9.03 3.10
C ARG A 58 -11.52 -9.49 2.75
N PHE A 59 -11.02 -9.07 1.58
CA PHE A 59 -9.67 -9.45 1.21
C PHE A 59 -8.71 -8.89 2.25
N LYS A 60 -7.86 -9.76 2.76
CA LYS A 60 -6.93 -9.40 3.80
C LYS A 60 -5.84 -8.48 3.28
N TYR A 61 -5.50 -7.46 4.03
CA TYR A 61 -4.40 -6.59 3.69
C TYR A 61 -3.14 -7.09 4.39
N ASP A 62 -2.10 -7.38 3.61
CA ASP A 62 -0.83 -7.88 4.13
C ASP A 62 0.22 -6.81 3.91
N PRO A 63 0.74 -6.20 4.97
CA PRO A 63 1.74 -5.13 4.81
C PRO A 63 3.04 -5.63 4.19
N VAL A 64 3.39 -6.87 4.41
CA VAL A 64 4.60 -7.42 3.81
C VAL A 64 4.43 -7.55 2.30
N LEU A 65 3.27 -8.02 1.86
CA LEU A 65 3.00 -8.13 0.44
C LEU A 65 3.02 -6.75 -0.21
N ALA A 66 2.40 -5.76 0.44
CA ALA A 66 2.38 -4.41 -0.10
C ALA A 66 3.79 -3.86 -0.22
N GLN A 67 4.61 -4.07 0.80
CA GLN A 67 5.98 -3.58 0.80
C GLN A 67 6.77 -4.24 -0.32
N THR A 68 6.60 -5.54 -0.48
CA THR A 68 7.30 -6.29 -1.53
C THR A 68 6.95 -5.76 -2.91
N ARG A 69 5.67 -5.48 -3.14
CA ARG A 69 5.24 -4.98 -4.44
C ARG A 69 5.81 -3.60 -4.74
N VAL A 70 5.90 -2.75 -3.71
CA VAL A 70 6.50 -1.44 -3.90
C VAL A 70 7.97 -1.59 -4.28
N GLN A 71 8.68 -2.45 -3.56
CA GLN A 71 10.10 -2.64 -3.84
C GLN A 71 10.34 -3.23 -5.21
N GLU A 72 9.50 -4.16 -5.62
CA GLU A 72 9.62 -4.74 -6.95
C GLU A 72 9.37 -3.71 -8.03
N GLY A 73 8.39 -2.82 -7.79
CA GLY A 73 8.11 -1.77 -8.74
C GLY A 73 9.29 -0.83 -8.91
N LEU A 74 9.93 -0.48 -7.80
CA LEU A 74 11.09 0.40 -7.86
C LEU A 74 12.26 -0.28 -8.56
N ARG A 75 12.47 -1.54 -8.26
CA ARG A 75 13.55 -2.27 -8.85
C ARG A 75 13.33 -2.42 -10.35
N ARG A 76 12.11 -2.69 -10.75
CA ARG A 76 11.77 -2.84 -12.14
C ARG A 76 11.96 -1.55 -12.92
N ARG A 77 11.60 -0.43 -12.31
CA ARG A 77 11.78 0.85 -12.91
C ARG A 77 13.24 1.16 -13.15
N GLY A 78 14.09 0.86 -12.19
CA GLY A 78 15.49 1.09 -12.32
C GLY A 78 16.10 0.23 -13.39
N ARG A 79 15.68 -1.04 -13.41
CA ARG A 79 16.22 -1.93 -14.38
C ARG A 79 15.81 -1.53 -15.79
N LYS A 80 14.58 -1.14 -15.98
CA LYS A 80 14.11 -0.70 -17.21
C LYS A 80 14.90 0.43 -17.74
N LYS A 81 15.22 1.39 -16.91
CA LYS A 81 15.96 2.45 -17.30
C LYS A 81 17.27 2.02 -17.74
N GLY A 82 17.86 1.15 -17.05
CA GLY A 82 19.16 0.71 -17.42
C GLY A 82 19.17 -0.09 -18.66
N SER A 83 18.16 -0.88 -18.85
CA SER A 83 18.22 -1.70 -19.98
C SER A 83 17.81 -1.06 -21.22
N GLU A 84 17.17 -0.13 -21.21
CA GLU A 84 16.67 0.40 -22.31
C GLU A 84 17.51 0.69 -23.13
N ALA A 85 18.13 0.73 -22.61
CA ALA A 85 18.95 0.89 -23.41
C ALA A 85 19.02 -0.09 -24.23
N ASN A 86 18.50 -0.49 -24.13
CA ASN A 86 18.39 -1.20 -24.75
C ASN A 86 17.87 -1.39 -25.45
N GLU A 87 17.54 -1.38 -25.51
CA GLU A 87 16.95 -1.46 -26.07
C GLU A 87 16.77 -1.04 -26.51
N PRO A 88 17.01 -0.85 -26.90
CA PRO A 88 16.83 -0.40 -27.47
C PRO A 88 16.88 -0.30 -28.01
#